data_32aecf8569e0c1ae98f16e7f396c6645
#
_entry.id   32aecf8569e0c1ae98f16e7f396c6645
#
_cell.length_a   1.000
_cell.length_b   1.000
_cell.length_c   1.000
_cell.angle_alpha   90.00
_cell.angle_beta   90.00
_cell.angle_gamma   90.00
#
_symmetry.space_group_name_H-M   'P 1'
#
loop_
_entity.id
_entity.type
_entity.pdbx_description
1 polymer ?
#
loop_
_entity_poly.entity_id
_entity_poly.type
_entity_poly.pdbx_seq_one_letter_code
_entity_poly.pdbx_strand_id
1 'polypeptide(L)'
;MERRFNCHDERSPLAVVNLRAAAEAVEVDDDMFMALELCEAFRRTTAGCFDIATDTAVAGQASYLLDAKRHTVRFQREGVRLDMGGFAKGYALERVRQIIAEAGVDTALMNFGNSSVASIGHHPYGEWWAVGVEHTLERGQMAREVHLCSSAMSVSGRSTDGRYHIVNPSTGGTVAGEELILVEGRSALIAEVLSTALYAAPKALRADIVSRYEGYKATEIYCRKGGGVELREIGNK
;
A
#
# COMPACT_ATOMS: atom_id res chain seq x y z
N MET A 1 1.71 -0.27 15.78
CA MET A 1 2.13 -0.18 14.36
C MET A 1 2.66 1.21 14.02
N GLU A 2 1.89 2.29 14.18
CA GLU A 2 2.35 3.65 13.86
C GLU A 2 3.71 3.98 14.48
N ARG A 3 3.88 3.77 15.79
CA ARG A 3 5.17 4.01 16.47
C ARG A 3 6.33 3.16 15.94
N ARG A 4 6.07 2.05 15.30
CA ARG A 4 7.09 1.12 14.79
C ARG A 4 7.61 1.54 13.41
N PHE A 5 6.69 1.95 12.53
CA PHE A 5 6.97 2.25 11.12
C PHE A 5 7.09 3.76 10.82
N ASN A 6 7.06 4.61 11.84
CA ASN A 6 7.18 6.06 11.66
C ASN A 6 8.64 6.45 11.48
N CYS A 7 9.07 6.68 10.25
CA CYS A 7 10.44 7.09 9.94
C CYS A 7 10.79 8.53 10.42
N HIS A 8 9.81 9.28 10.91
CA HIS A 8 9.98 10.64 11.44
C HIS A 8 10.10 10.69 12.98
N ASP A 9 9.78 9.61 13.71
CA ASP A 9 10.04 9.51 15.15
C ASP A 9 11.39 8.82 15.35
N GLU A 10 12.39 9.55 15.77
CA GLU A 10 13.77 9.06 15.99
C GLU A 10 13.86 7.83 16.90
N ARG A 11 12.85 7.60 17.74
CA ARG A 11 12.79 6.46 18.67
C ARG A 11 12.12 5.24 18.03
N SER A 12 11.60 5.36 16.83
CA SER A 12 10.95 4.23 16.15
C SER A 12 11.99 3.19 15.69
N PRO A 13 11.65 1.89 15.69
CA PRO A 13 12.51 0.86 15.12
C PRO A 13 12.94 1.16 13.68
N LEU A 14 12.05 1.68 12.84
CA LEU A 14 12.38 2.04 11.45
C LEU A 14 13.40 3.21 11.39
N ALA A 15 13.26 4.22 12.25
CA ALA A 15 14.21 5.33 12.29
C ALA A 15 15.60 4.85 12.76
N VAL A 16 15.68 3.93 13.72
CA VAL A 16 16.95 3.30 14.14
C VAL A 16 17.60 2.54 12.98
N VAL A 17 16.81 1.79 12.20
CA VAL A 17 17.30 1.13 10.98
C VAL A 17 17.84 2.17 10.00
N ASN A 18 17.07 3.22 9.71
CA ASN A 18 17.48 4.30 8.80
C ASN A 18 18.78 5.00 9.23
N LEU A 19 19.01 5.13 10.53
CA LEU A 19 20.20 5.79 11.07
C LEU A 19 21.46 4.94 10.99
N ARG A 20 21.32 3.61 11.21
CA ARG A 20 22.47 2.74 11.50
C ARG A 20 22.80 1.73 10.40
N ALA A 21 21.79 1.32 9.60
CA ALA A 21 21.93 0.18 8.71
C ALA A 21 22.93 0.39 7.55
N ALA A 22 23.33 1.62 7.25
CA ALA A 22 24.40 1.90 6.30
C ALA A 22 25.79 1.55 6.86
N ALA A 23 26.01 1.77 8.16
CA ALA A 23 27.31 1.51 8.81
C ALA A 23 27.46 0.08 9.32
N GLU A 24 26.37 -0.53 9.81
CA GLU A 24 26.39 -1.86 10.44
C GLU A 24 25.12 -2.65 10.17
N ALA A 25 25.13 -3.96 10.46
CA ALA A 25 23.91 -4.77 10.46
C ALA A 25 23.11 -4.46 11.75
N VAL A 26 21.85 -4.05 11.58
CA VAL A 26 20.96 -3.67 12.68
C VAL A 26 20.02 -4.84 12.97
N GLU A 27 20.03 -5.32 14.21
CA GLU A 27 19.07 -6.33 14.67
C GLU A 27 17.69 -5.70 14.83
N VAL A 28 16.68 -6.41 14.36
CA VAL A 28 15.27 -6.02 14.44
C VAL A 28 14.44 -7.16 15.01
N ASP A 29 13.29 -6.84 15.59
CA ASP A 29 12.39 -7.89 16.07
C ASP A 29 11.68 -8.61 14.91
N ASP A 30 11.04 -9.74 15.23
CA ASP A 30 10.37 -10.62 14.26
C ASP A 30 9.32 -9.89 13.41
N ASP A 31 8.53 -8.99 14.00
CA ASP A 31 7.53 -8.23 13.29
C ASP A 31 8.14 -7.27 12.25
N MET A 32 9.23 -6.58 12.60
CA MET A 32 9.93 -5.70 11.68
C MET A 32 10.65 -6.49 10.60
N PHE A 33 11.28 -7.61 10.96
CA PHE A 33 11.95 -8.48 10.01
C PHE A 33 10.97 -9.04 8.98
N MET A 34 9.83 -9.57 9.41
CA MET A 34 8.75 -10.05 8.54
C MET A 34 8.21 -8.93 7.62
N ALA A 35 8.01 -7.73 8.16
CA ALA A 35 7.56 -6.60 7.36
C ALA A 35 8.56 -6.24 6.25
N LEU A 36 9.86 -6.24 6.54
CA LEU A 36 10.92 -5.99 5.56
C LEU A 36 11.03 -7.11 4.51
N GLU A 37 10.87 -8.38 4.89
CA GLU A 37 10.81 -9.50 3.95
C GLU A 37 9.62 -9.38 2.99
N LEU A 38 8.43 -9.03 3.52
CA LEU A 38 7.23 -8.80 2.71
C LEU A 38 7.45 -7.63 1.73
N CYS A 39 8.04 -6.53 2.18
CA CYS A 39 8.35 -5.40 1.31
C CYS A 39 9.30 -5.79 0.17
N GLU A 40 10.34 -6.60 0.45
CA GLU A 40 11.26 -7.08 -0.59
C GLU A 40 10.56 -8.05 -1.56
N ALA A 41 9.66 -8.90 -1.08
CA ALA A 41 8.84 -9.76 -1.93
C ALA A 41 7.93 -8.93 -2.86
N PHE A 42 7.27 -7.91 -2.33
CA PHE A 42 6.46 -6.98 -3.12
C PHE A 42 7.28 -6.18 -4.12
N ARG A 43 8.47 -5.71 -3.76
CA ARG A 43 9.37 -5.06 -4.71
C ARG A 43 9.64 -5.93 -5.93
N ARG A 44 9.92 -7.22 -5.71
CA ARG A 44 10.17 -8.18 -6.81
C ARG A 44 8.92 -8.44 -7.65
N THR A 45 7.78 -8.70 -7.01
CA THR A 45 6.54 -9.07 -7.72
C THR A 45 5.88 -7.89 -8.43
N THR A 46 6.18 -6.64 -8.02
CA THR A 46 5.73 -5.42 -8.70
C THR A 46 6.76 -4.84 -9.69
N ALA A 47 7.82 -5.60 -10.01
CA ALA A 47 8.91 -5.16 -10.89
C ALA A 47 9.57 -3.84 -10.43
N GLY A 48 9.66 -3.63 -9.10
CA GLY A 48 10.25 -2.43 -8.50
C GLY A 48 9.34 -1.19 -8.50
N CYS A 49 8.09 -1.31 -8.94
CA CYS A 49 7.14 -0.19 -8.88
C CYS A 49 6.63 0.08 -7.46
N PHE A 50 6.76 -0.89 -6.56
CA PHE A 50 6.70 -0.71 -5.12
C PHE A 50 8.09 -0.92 -4.54
N ASP A 51 8.61 0.06 -3.81
CA ASP A 51 9.85 -0.04 -3.06
C ASP A 51 9.78 0.90 -1.85
N ILE A 52 10.05 0.38 -0.66
CA ILE A 52 10.07 1.20 0.57
C ILE A 52 11.31 2.09 0.69
N ALA A 53 12.33 1.90 -0.16
CA ALA A 53 13.45 2.83 -0.29
C ALA A 53 13.09 4.08 -1.10
N THR A 54 11.89 4.15 -1.65
CA THR A 54 11.22 5.25 -2.37
C THR A 54 12.18 6.18 -3.13
N ASP A 55 12.51 7.34 -2.56
CA ASP A 55 13.35 8.39 -3.15
C ASP A 55 14.85 8.06 -3.19
N THR A 56 15.27 7.01 -2.50
CA THR A 56 16.67 6.54 -2.46
C THR A 56 16.88 5.22 -3.21
N ALA A 57 15.83 4.67 -3.81
CA ALA A 57 15.91 3.44 -4.60
C ALA A 57 16.78 3.63 -5.85
N VAL A 58 17.47 2.57 -6.24
CA VAL A 58 18.18 2.47 -7.51
C VAL A 58 17.54 1.36 -8.34
N ALA A 59 17.10 1.69 -9.54
CA ALA A 59 16.39 0.76 -10.40
C ALA A 59 17.15 -0.56 -10.58
N GLY A 60 16.45 -1.67 -10.38
CA GLY A 60 17.03 -3.01 -10.51
C GLY A 60 17.92 -3.48 -9.37
N GLN A 61 18.18 -2.65 -8.34
CA GLN A 61 19.01 -3.00 -7.19
C GLN A 61 18.20 -3.09 -5.92
N ALA A 62 18.49 -4.08 -5.08
CA ALA A 62 17.99 -4.10 -3.72
C ALA A 62 18.67 -2.98 -2.91
N SER A 63 17.92 -2.28 -2.06
CA SER A 63 18.46 -1.22 -1.22
C SER A 63 19.02 -1.74 0.09
N TYR A 64 18.56 -2.91 0.54
CA TYR A 64 18.97 -3.53 1.80
C TYR A 64 19.09 -5.06 1.67
N LEU A 65 19.83 -5.64 2.58
CA LEU A 65 19.99 -7.09 2.76
C LEU A 65 19.37 -7.51 4.09
N LEU A 66 18.78 -8.69 4.11
CA LEU A 66 18.20 -9.32 5.29
C LEU A 66 18.97 -10.61 5.61
N ASP A 67 19.34 -10.78 6.88
CA ASP A 67 19.87 -12.04 7.41
C ASP A 67 18.80 -12.72 8.28
N ALA A 68 18.16 -13.76 7.74
CA ALA A 68 17.08 -14.48 8.41
C ALA A 68 17.56 -15.28 9.66
N LYS A 69 18.85 -15.57 9.79
CA LYS A 69 19.38 -16.28 10.98
C LYS A 69 19.57 -15.35 12.16
N ARG A 70 19.90 -14.09 11.88
CA ARG A 70 20.22 -13.09 12.89
C ARG A 70 19.16 -12.04 13.06
N HIS A 71 18.10 -12.07 12.24
CA HIS A 71 17.08 -11.02 12.12
C HIS A 71 17.71 -9.63 12.01
N THR A 72 18.68 -9.49 11.09
CA THR A 72 19.34 -8.21 10.87
C THR A 72 19.05 -7.64 9.48
N VAL A 73 19.08 -6.32 9.41
CA VAL A 73 18.99 -5.55 8.16
C VAL A 73 20.25 -4.70 7.98
N ARG A 74 20.79 -4.66 6.76
CA ARG A 74 21.93 -3.83 6.39
C ARG A 74 21.67 -3.16 5.06
N PHE A 75 21.95 -1.87 4.94
CA PHE A 75 21.86 -1.15 3.67
C PHE A 75 23.04 -1.50 2.77
N GLN A 76 22.79 -1.56 1.48
CA GLN A 76 23.82 -1.90 0.49
C GLN A 76 24.67 -0.68 0.09
N ARG A 77 24.26 0.52 0.46
CA ARG A 77 24.96 1.77 0.20
C ARG A 77 24.58 2.85 1.22
N GLU A 78 25.38 3.87 1.33
CA GLU A 78 25.03 5.10 2.07
C GLU A 78 23.85 5.82 1.41
N GLY A 79 23.15 6.64 2.20
CA GLY A 79 22.03 7.44 1.75
C GLY A 79 20.71 6.70 1.56
N VAL A 80 20.67 5.36 1.72
CA VAL A 80 19.40 4.62 1.71
C VAL A 80 18.53 5.05 2.88
N ARG A 81 17.25 5.28 2.58
CA ARG A 81 16.24 5.60 3.57
C ARG A 81 14.97 4.80 3.26
N LEU A 82 14.42 4.13 4.25
CA LEU A 82 13.20 3.36 4.14
C LEU A 82 12.01 4.18 4.66
N ASP A 83 10.90 4.12 3.91
CA ASP A 83 9.61 4.67 4.27
C ASP A 83 8.53 3.62 3.98
N MET A 84 7.73 3.30 4.99
CA MET A 84 6.67 2.29 4.90
C MET A 84 5.27 2.90 4.63
N GLY A 85 5.17 4.13 4.16
CA GLY A 85 3.90 4.83 3.94
C GLY A 85 2.90 4.08 3.05
N GLY A 86 3.38 3.42 1.98
CA GLY A 86 2.56 2.59 1.09
C GLY A 86 2.38 1.13 1.53
N PHE A 87 2.80 0.77 2.77
CA PHE A 87 2.71 -0.57 3.34
C PHE A 87 1.99 -0.59 4.69
N ALA A 88 2.35 0.37 5.55
CA ALA A 88 2.03 0.31 6.98
C ALA A 88 0.53 0.26 7.30
N LYS A 89 -0.31 0.98 6.53
CA LYS A 89 -1.76 0.98 6.75
C LYS A 89 -2.39 -0.37 6.43
N GLY A 90 -2.07 -0.93 5.26
CA GLY A 90 -2.56 -2.25 4.86
C GLY A 90 -2.09 -3.36 5.80
N TYR A 91 -0.82 -3.32 6.23
CA TYR A 91 -0.27 -4.26 7.19
C TYR A 91 -0.97 -4.17 8.56
N ALA A 92 -1.15 -2.95 9.08
CA ALA A 92 -1.85 -2.75 10.35
C ALA A 92 -3.32 -3.19 10.27
N LEU A 93 -4.00 -2.88 9.16
CA LEU A 93 -5.39 -3.26 8.93
C LEU A 93 -5.56 -4.79 8.88
N GLU A 94 -4.64 -5.50 8.21
CA GLU A 94 -4.64 -6.96 8.17
C GLU A 94 -4.43 -7.58 9.56
N ARG A 95 -3.52 -7.02 10.37
CA ARG A 95 -3.29 -7.46 11.76
C ARG A 95 -4.49 -7.20 12.65
N VAL A 96 -5.14 -6.06 12.53
CA VAL A 96 -6.36 -5.72 13.26
C VAL A 96 -7.50 -6.67 12.87
N ARG A 97 -7.66 -6.94 11.57
CA ARG A 97 -8.66 -7.88 11.05
C ARG A 97 -8.48 -9.28 11.65
N GLN A 98 -7.25 -9.77 11.72
CA GLN A 98 -6.92 -11.05 12.34
C GLN A 98 -7.28 -11.07 13.82
N ILE A 99 -6.87 -10.07 14.60
CA ILE A 99 -7.17 -9.97 16.04
C ILE A 99 -8.69 -9.96 16.30
N ILE A 100 -9.44 -9.21 15.51
CA ILE A 100 -10.90 -9.11 15.64
C ILE A 100 -11.56 -10.45 15.30
N ALA A 101 -11.10 -11.13 14.25
CA ALA A 101 -11.61 -12.45 13.87
C ALA A 101 -11.30 -13.52 14.94
N GLU A 102 -10.09 -13.53 15.50
CA GLU A 102 -9.67 -14.41 16.60
C GLU A 102 -10.49 -14.17 17.89
N ALA A 103 -10.98 -12.94 18.09
CA ALA A 103 -11.89 -12.60 19.18
C ALA A 103 -13.34 -13.08 18.93
N GLY A 104 -13.61 -13.77 17.82
CA GLY A 104 -14.94 -14.31 17.50
C GLY A 104 -15.91 -13.30 16.89
N VAL A 105 -15.41 -12.16 16.39
CA VAL A 105 -16.24 -11.19 15.68
C VAL A 105 -16.33 -11.61 14.21
N ASP A 106 -17.51 -11.89 13.73
CA ASP A 106 -17.82 -12.39 12.40
C ASP A 106 -18.37 -11.31 11.44
N THR A 107 -18.59 -10.09 11.94
CA THR A 107 -19.02 -8.95 11.13
C THR A 107 -18.39 -7.64 11.62
N ALA A 108 -17.58 -7.01 10.78
CA ALA A 108 -16.91 -5.74 11.07
C ALA A 108 -16.49 -5.00 9.80
N LEU A 109 -16.46 -3.66 9.86
CA LEU A 109 -15.84 -2.80 8.87
C LEU A 109 -14.75 -1.98 9.54
N MET A 110 -13.54 -2.01 8.97
CA MET A 110 -12.38 -1.27 9.44
C MET A 110 -11.91 -0.31 8.36
N ASN A 111 -11.72 0.96 8.72
CA ASN A 111 -11.31 2.02 7.80
C ASN A 111 -10.08 2.75 8.34
N PHE A 112 -8.97 2.75 7.61
CA PHE A 112 -7.73 3.42 7.96
C PHE A 112 -7.45 4.54 6.96
N GLY A 113 -7.67 5.80 7.41
CA GLY A 113 -7.33 7.00 6.65
C GLY A 113 -8.12 7.19 5.35
N ASN A 114 -9.33 6.64 5.26
CA ASN A 114 -10.25 6.71 4.10
C ASN A 114 -9.70 6.12 2.78
N SER A 115 -8.47 5.60 2.79
CA SER A 115 -7.85 5.01 1.58
C SER A 115 -7.74 3.50 1.65
N SER A 116 -7.78 2.90 2.84
CA SER A 116 -7.61 1.46 3.04
C SER A 116 -8.71 0.94 3.95
N VAL A 117 -9.53 0.05 3.42
CA VAL A 117 -10.72 -0.49 4.10
C VAL A 117 -10.71 -2.00 4.01
N ALA A 118 -11.07 -2.67 5.10
CA ALA A 118 -11.28 -4.12 5.13
C ALA A 118 -12.56 -4.49 5.88
N SER A 119 -13.16 -5.60 5.51
CA SER A 119 -14.34 -6.15 6.16
C SER A 119 -14.11 -7.58 6.65
N ILE A 120 -14.85 -7.92 7.70
CA ILE A 120 -15.16 -9.29 8.13
C ILE A 120 -16.65 -9.48 7.88
N GLY A 121 -17.04 -10.58 7.23
CA GLY A 121 -18.42 -10.83 6.89
C GLY A 121 -19.07 -9.74 6.03
N HIS A 122 -20.37 -9.64 6.13
CA HIS A 122 -21.21 -8.67 5.44
C HIS A 122 -21.82 -7.67 6.45
N HIS A 123 -22.46 -6.63 5.94
CA HIS A 123 -23.19 -5.67 6.79
C HIS A 123 -24.33 -6.38 7.55
N PRO A 124 -24.59 -6.08 8.85
CA PRO A 124 -25.62 -6.78 9.65
C PRO A 124 -27.04 -6.73 9.05
N TYR A 125 -27.30 -5.72 8.22
CA TYR A 125 -28.60 -5.51 7.57
C TYR A 125 -28.53 -5.53 6.04
N GLY A 126 -27.49 -6.17 5.47
CA GLY A 126 -27.28 -6.23 4.02
C GLY A 126 -26.30 -7.32 3.60
N GLU A 127 -26.16 -7.54 2.30
CA GLU A 127 -25.28 -8.58 1.76
C GLU A 127 -23.80 -8.18 1.70
N TRP A 128 -23.50 -6.89 1.82
CA TRP A 128 -22.15 -6.34 1.75
C TRP A 128 -22.06 -5.02 2.53
N TRP A 129 -20.83 -4.59 2.77
CA TRP A 129 -20.52 -3.26 3.24
C TRP A 129 -20.33 -2.34 2.03
N ALA A 130 -21.18 -1.33 1.88
CA ALA A 130 -21.03 -0.31 0.85
C ALA A 130 -19.98 0.73 1.27
N VAL A 131 -18.91 0.87 0.52
CA VAL A 131 -17.81 1.81 0.78
C VAL A 131 -17.65 2.75 -0.40
N GLY A 132 -17.74 4.05 -0.15
CA GLY A 132 -17.57 5.09 -1.17
C GLY A 132 -16.11 5.45 -1.40
N VAL A 133 -15.71 5.52 -2.67
CA VAL A 133 -14.49 6.20 -3.10
C VAL A 133 -14.84 7.66 -3.41
N GLU A 134 -14.19 8.58 -2.72
CA GLU A 134 -14.49 10.02 -2.86
C GLU A 134 -14.00 10.57 -4.21
N HIS A 135 -14.79 11.47 -4.79
CA HIS A 135 -14.46 12.18 -6.02
C HIS A 135 -13.40 13.25 -5.74
N THR A 136 -12.27 13.21 -6.45
CA THR A 136 -11.11 14.08 -6.15
C THR A 136 -11.30 15.55 -6.46
N LEU A 137 -12.25 15.90 -7.32
CA LEU A 137 -12.51 17.28 -7.77
C LEU A 137 -13.80 17.88 -7.21
N GLU A 138 -14.74 17.04 -6.77
CA GLU A 138 -16.06 17.48 -6.29
C GLU A 138 -16.29 16.94 -4.88
N ARG A 139 -16.03 17.78 -3.89
CA ARG A 139 -16.12 17.42 -2.47
C ARG A 139 -17.51 16.92 -2.09
N GLY A 140 -17.57 15.80 -1.38
CA GLY A 140 -18.83 15.19 -0.93
C GLY A 140 -19.55 14.38 -1.99
N GLN A 141 -18.99 14.25 -3.20
CA GLN A 141 -19.46 13.32 -4.21
C GLN A 141 -18.67 12.01 -4.17
N MET A 142 -19.30 10.92 -4.54
CA MET A 142 -18.65 9.62 -4.71
C MET A 142 -18.30 9.40 -6.17
N ALA A 143 -17.05 8.97 -6.41
CA ALA A 143 -16.60 8.51 -7.72
C ALA A 143 -17.00 7.06 -8.00
N ARG A 144 -17.01 6.21 -6.95
CA ARG A 144 -17.39 4.80 -7.06
C ARG A 144 -17.88 4.29 -5.72
N GLU A 145 -18.84 3.40 -5.72
CA GLU A 145 -19.21 2.54 -4.59
C GLU A 145 -18.57 1.16 -4.77
N VAL A 146 -17.97 0.63 -3.69
CA VAL A 146 -17.35 -0.70 -3.61
C VAL A 146 -18.10 -1.53 -2.60
N HIS A 147 -18.38 -2.78 -2.94
CA HIS A 147 -19.09 -3.73 -2.09
C HIS A 147 -18.11 -4.72 -1.46
N LEU A 148 -17.92 -4.64 -0.15
CA LEU A 148 -17.01 -5.51 0.58
C LEU A 148 -17.77 -6.58 1.37
N CYS A 149 -17.35 -7.85 1.20
CA CYS A 149 -17.80 -8.99 2.00
C CYS A 149 -16.59 -9.88 2.27
N SER A 150 -16.09 -9.92 3.51
CA SER A 150 -14.83 -10.58 3.89
C SER A 150 -13.68 -10.25 2.93
N SER A 151 -13.60 -9.00 2.53
CA SER A 151 -12.65 -8.49 1.54
C SER A 151 -12.08 -7.14 1.95
N ALA A 152 -11.20 -6.59 1.14
CA ALA A 152 -10.56 -5.32 1.37
C ALA A 152 -10.43 -4.50 0.09
N MET A 153 -10.26 -3.20 0.24
CA MET A 153 -9.91 -2.30 -0.84
C MET A 153 -8.83 -1.31 -0.40
N SER A 154 -8.07 -0.81 -1.36
CA SER A 154 -7.22 0.37 -1.17
C SER A 154 -7.26 1.27 -2.39
N VAL A 155 -7.13 2.58 -2.13
CA VAL A 155 -7.11 3.62 -3.17
C VAL A 155 -5.82 4.42 -3.04
N SER A 156 -5.08 4.52 -4.13
CA SER A 156 -3.88 5.37 -4.25
C SER A 156 -4.06 6.41 -5.34
N GLY A 157 -3.52 7.61 -5.11
CA GLY A 157 -3.58 8.69 -6.08
C GLY A 157 -3.34 10.06 -5.45
N ARG A 158 -3.78 11.09 -6.13
CA ARG A 158 -3.76 12.46 -5.61
C ARG A 158 -4.67 12.56 -4.40
N SER A 159 -4.17 13.11 -3.30
CA SER A 159 -5.01 13.35 -2.13
C SER A 159 -6.06 14.43 -2.38
N THR A 160 -7.15 14.41 -1.60
CA THR A 160 -8.27 15.38 -1.74
C THR A 160 -7.85 16.83 -1.49
N ASP A 161 -6.74 17.07 -0.77
CA ASP A 161 -6.10 18.39 -0.63
C ASP A 161 -5.18 18.77 -1.79
N GLY A 162 -5.10 17.92 -2.82
CA GLY A 162 -4.37 18.15 -4.06
C GLY A 162 -2.88 17.84 -4.02
N ARG A 163 -2.37 17.26 -2.93
CA ARG A 163 -0.94 16.90 -2.84
C ARG A 163 -0.65 15.56 -3.51
N TYR A 164 0.50 15.48 -4.15
CA TYR A 164 1.09 14.25 -4.65
C TYR A 164 2.14 13.79 -3.64
N HIS A 165 2.02 12.59 -3.13
CA HIS A 165 2.91 12.04 -2.10
C HIS A 165 3.52 10.69 -2.48
N ILE A 166 3.05 10.07 -3.56
CA ILE A 166 3.58 8.79 -4.03
C ILE A 166 4.81 9.06 -4.90
N VAL A 167 5.91 8.44 -4.54
CA VAL A 167 7.19 8.53 -5.26
C VAL A 167 7.33 7.36 -6.21
N ASN A 168 7.84 7.62 -7.41
CA ASN A 168 8.25 6.57 -8.34
C ASN A 168 9.65 6.08 -7.95
N PRO A 169 9.81 4.82 -7.52
CA PRO A 169 11.10 4.33 -7.04
C PRO A 169 12.21 4.31 -8.10
N SER A 170 11.86 4.27 -9.39
CA SER A 170 12.86 4.26 -10.47
C SER A 170 13.40 5.64 -10.81
N THR A 171 12.69 6.71 -10.46
CA THR A 171 13.10 8.09 -10.78
C THR A 171 13.37 8.93 -9.53
N GLY A 172 12.94 8.50 -8.34
CA GLY A 172 12.95 9.28 -7.10
C GLY A 172 12.01 10.49 -7.12
N GLY A 173 11.23 10.67 -8.19
CA GLY A 173 10.31 11.79 -8.34
C GLY A 173 8.88 11.45 -7.94
N THR A 174 8.12 12.49 -7.55
CA THR A 174 6.68 12.34 -7.22
C THR A 174 5.87 12.03 -8.47
N VAL A 175 4.93 11.09 -8.37
CA VAL A 175 4.00 10.75 -9.46
C VAL A 175 2.85 11.75 -9.47
N ALA A 176 2.64 12.41 -10.61
CA ALA A 176 1.55 13.35 -10.83
C ALA A 176 0.52 12.75 -11.80
N GLY A 177 -0.19 11.70 -11.37
CA GLY A 177 -1.30 11.11 -12.13
C GLY A 177 -2.61 11.86 -11.91
N GLU A 178 -3.50 11.84 -12.90
CA GLU A 178 -4.87 12.39 -12.80
C GLU A 178 -5.86 11.36 -12.26
N GLU A 179 -5.53 10.07 -12.39
CA GLU A 179 -6.34 8.95 -11.93
C GLU A 179 -6.16 8.63 -10.44
N LEU A 180 -7.16 7.98 -9.87
CA LEU A 180 -7.02 7.14 -8.69
C LEU A 180 -6.85 5.69 -9.14
N ILE A 181 -6.07 4.91 -8.39
CA ILE A 181 -5.98 3.46 -8.55
C ILE A 181 -6.71 2.81 -7.37
N LEU A 182 -7.84 2.19 -7.66
CA LEU A 182 -8.59 1.35 -6.73
C LEU A 182 -8.14 -0.10 -6.93
N VAL A 183 -7.80 -0.77 -5.84
CA VAL A 183 -7.54 -2.22 -5.80
C VAL A 183 -8.48 -2.88 -4.81
N GLU A 184 -9.14 -3.94 -5.25
CA GLU A 184 -10.06 -4.76 -4.47
C GLU A 184 -9.54 -6.20 -4.39
N GLY A 185 -9.63 -6.86 -3.22
CA GLY A 185 -9.18 -8.23 -3.03
C GLY A 185 -9.33 -8.73 -1.61
N ARG A 186 -8.73 -9.87 -1.27
CA ARG A 186 -8.91 -10.50 0.03
C ARG A 186 -8.09 -9.85 1.14
N SER A 187 -6.86 -9.42 0.85
CA SER A 187 -5.94 -8.86 1.84
C SER A 187 -5.83 -7.35 1.71
N ALA A 188 -6.00 -6.64 2.82
CA ALA A 188 -5.80 -5.21 2.90
C ALA A 188 -4.35 -4.81 2.62
N LEU A 189 -3.39 -5.64 3.06
CA LEU A 189 -1.97 -5.41 2.80
C LEU A 189 -1.65 -5.46 1.30
N ILE A 190 -2.11 -6.50 0.61
CA ILE A 190 -1.86 -6.64 -0.82
C ILE A 190 -2.58 -5.53 -1.60
N ALA A 191 -3.82 -5.18 -1.24
CA ALA A 191 -4.54 -4.09 -1.88
C ALA A 191 -3.81 -2.74 -1.75
N GLU A 192 -3.28 -2.43 -0.55
CA GLU A 192 -2.50 -1.22 -0.28
C GLU A 192 -1.22 -1.15 -1.14
N VAL A 193 -0.44 -2.22 -1.13
CA VAL A 193 0.81 -2.29 -1.89
C VAL A 193 0.54 -2.21 -3.39
N LEU A 194 -0.46 -2.93 -3.89
CA LEU A 194 -0.80 -2.92 -5.31
C LEU A 194 -1.32 -1.57 -5.77
N SER A 195 -2.20 -0.90 -5.01
CA SER A 195 -2.70 0.41 -5.40
C SER A 195 -1.56 1.43 -5.52
N THR A 196 -0.59 1.39 -4.58
CA THR A 196 0.61 2.23 -4.60
C THR A 196 1.53 1.88 -5.77
N ALA A 197 1.82 0.59 -5.97
CA ALA A 197 2.67 0.11 -7.07
C ALA A 197 2.11 0.47 -8.45
N LEU A 198 0.81 0.24 -8.65
CA LEU A 198 0.13 0.52 -9.93
C LEU A 198 0.04 2.01 -10.22
N TYR A 199 -0.13 2.85 -9.17
CA TYR A 199 -0.10 4.30 -9.36
C TYR A 199 1.30 4.78 -9.80
N ALA A 200 2.36 4.22 -9.20
CA ALA A 200 3.75 4.53 -9.56
C ALA A 200 4.19 3.91 -10.89
N ALA A 201 3.54 2.83 -11.33
CA ALA A 201 3.92 2.06 -12.50
C ALA A 201 3.59 2.79 -13.82
N PRO A 202 4.45 2.66 -14.85
CA PRO A 202 4.07 2.96 -16.22
C PRO A 202 2.81 2.19 -16.62
N LYS A 203 1.85 2.84 -17.31
CA LYS A 203 0.56 2.22 -17.69
C LYS A 203 0.71 0.88 -18.40
N ALA A 204 1.74 0.73 -19.24
CA ALA A 204 2.02 -0.52 -19.97
C ALA A 204 2.36 -1.71 -19.06
N LEU A 205 2.85 -1.49 -17.84
CA LEU A 205 3.20 -2.54 -16.88
C LEU A 205 2.07 -2.90 -15.92
N ARG A 206 1.03 -2.07 -15.80
CA ARG A 206 -0.02 -2.24 -14.80
C ARG A 206 -0.74 -3.59 -14.94
N ALA A 207 -1.12 -3.97 -16.14
CA ALA A 207 -1.81 -5.23 -16.41
C ALA A 207 -0.95 -6.46 -16.05
N ASP A 208 0.35 -6.43 -16.39
CA ASP A 208 1.29 -7.51 -16.04
C ASP A 208 1.48 -7.62 -14.52
N ILE A 209 1.56 -6.49 -13.80
CA ILE A 209 1.64 -6.51 -12.33
C ILE A 209 0.38 -7.14 -11.72
N VAL A 210 -0.81 -6.69 -12.12
CA VAL A 210 -2.09 -7.22 -11.58
C VAL A 210 -2.24 -8.71 -11.84
N SER A 211 -1.84 -9.19 -13.02
CA SER A 211 -1.97 -10.60 -13.41
C SER A 211 -1.23 -11.59 -12.50
N ARG A 212 -0.26 -11.10 -11.72
CA ARG A 212 0.51 -11.90 -10.74
C ARG A 212 -0.22 -12.08 -9.41
N TYR A 213 -1.37 -11.42 -9.23
CA TYR A 213 -2.12 -11.43 -7.98
C TYR A 213 -3.55 -11.94 -8.21
N GLU A 214 -3.68 -13.26 -8.19
CA GLU A 214 -4.96 -13.92 -8.38
C GLU A 214 -6.02 -13.47 -7.37
N GLY A 215 -7.23 -13.16 -7.85
CA GLY A 215 -8.35 -12.70 -7.02
C GLY A 215 -8.30 -11.21 -6.67
N TYR A 216 -7.36 -10.45 -7.25
CA TYR A 216 -7.34 -8.98 -7.13
C TYR A 216 -7.84 -8.33 -8.41
N LYS A 217 -8.63 -7.26 -8.24
CA LYS A 217 -9.11 -6.39 -9.31
C LYS A 217 -8.54 -5.01 -9.12
N ALA A 218 -8.13 -4.37 -10.20
CA ALA A 218 -7.65 -3.00 -10.18
C ALA A 218 -8.40 -2.15 -11.20
N THR A 219 -8.77 -0.92 -10.79
CA THR A 219 -9.53 0.03 -11.60
C THR A 219 -8.86 1.39 -11.56
N GLU A 220 -8.62 1.99 -12.72
CA GLU A 220 -8.31 3.41 -12.86
C GLU A 220 -9.60 4.21 -12.80
N ILE A 221 -9.66 5.23 -11.93
CA ILE A 221 -10.80 6.12 -11.75
C ILE A 221 -10.38 7.53 -12.15
N TYR A 222 -10.97 8.07 -13.20
CA TYR A 222 -10.73 9.42 -13.67
C TYR A 222 -11.90 10.31 -13.27
N CYS A 223 -11.66 11.22 -12.32
CA CYS A 223 -12.62 12.22 -11.91
C CYS A 223 -12.58 13.43 -12.87
N ARG A 224 -13.75 13.91 -13.29
CA ARG A 224 -13.90 15.07 -14.18
C ARG A 224 -14.63 16.21 -13.46
N LYS A 225 -14.35 17.46 -13.82
CA LYS A 225 -15.13 18.61 -13.32
C LYS A 225 -16.61 18.44 -13.66
N GLY A 226 -17.48 18.82 -12.75
CA GLY A 226 -18.92 18.64 -12.89
C GLY A 226 -19.42 17.24 -12.51
N GLY A 227 -18.60 16.45 -11.79
CA GLY A 227 -18.99 15.17 -11.20
C GLY A 227 -18.92 13.96 -12.14
N GLY A 228 -18.44 14.13 -13.37
CA GLY A 228 -18.25 12.99 -14.28
C GLY A 228 -17.14 12.05 -13.83
N VAL A 229 -17.35 10.74 -14.00
CA VAL A 229 -16.39 9.70 -13.64
C VAL A 229 -16.23 8.72 -14.80
N GLU A 230 -14.98 8.42 -15.14
CA GLU A 230 -14.61 7.38 -16.10
C GLU A 230 -13.86 6.28 -15.37
N LEU A 231 -14.29 5.03 -15.56
CA LEU A 231 -13.69 3.83 -14.95
C LEU A 231 -13.03 2.99 -16.03
N ARG A 232 -11.79 2.55 -15.80
CA ARG A 232 -11.06 1.62 -16.68
C ARG A 232 -10.49 0.48 -15.85
N GLU A 233 -10.90 -0.75 -16.14
CA GLU A 233 -10.30 -1.92 -15.51
C GLU A 233 -8.88 -2.16 -16.02
N ILE A 234 -7.97 -2.53 -15.11
CA ILE A 234 -6.59 -2.88 -15.41
C ILE A 234 -6.52 -4.41 -15.55
N GLY A 235 -6.07 -4.91 -16.69
CA GLY A 235 -5.79 -6.34 -16.89
C GLY A 235 -6.93 -7.18 -17.46
N ASN A 236 -8.15 -6.66 -17.63
CA ASN A 236 -9.21 -7.33 -18.38
C ASN A 236 -9.06 -7.02 -19.88
N LYS A 237 -8.56 -7.99 -20.65
CA LYS A 237 -8.74 -8.10 -22.10
C LYS A 237 -9.65 -9.26 -22.40
#